data_f318dc2fbdd3b4fd4aa271ef71cc58cf
#
_entry.id   f318dc2fbdd3b4fd4aa271ef71cc58cf
#
_cell.length_a   1.000
_cell.length_b   1.000
_cell.length_c   1.000
_cell.angle_alpha   90.00
_cell.angle_beta   90.00
_cell.angle_gamma   90.00
#
_symmetry.space_group_name_H-M   'P 1'
#
loop_
_entity.id
_entity.type
_entity.pdbx_description
1 polymer ?
#
loop_
_entity_poly.entity_id
_entity_poly.type
_entity_poly.pdbx_seq_one_letter_code
_entity_poly.pdbx_strand_id
1 'polypeptide(L)'
;MRENLYRELLKKYCDALISLQDKSDDKAFRGGIYCRACKNIHGRCPDAVYGFIVAAKIFGEEKYLQAAKDVFAYGENLLCDDGGMYNDAQTTWRYTTTFHQTAVIESLRAGVEILDEATKSAFENRARKMAEWLYENLDE
;
A
#
# COMPACT_ATOMS: atom_id res chain seq x y z
N MET A 1 -14.07 -14.48 -21.52
CA MET A 1 -14.63 -13.12 -21.70
C MET A 1 -14.53 -12.28 -20.41
N ARG A 2 -15.04 -12.71 -19.26
CA ARG A 2 -14.97 -11.94 -18.00
C ARG A 2 -13.54 -11.74 -17.47
N GLU A 3 -12.69 -12.74 -17.56
CA GLU A 3 -11.30 -12.65 -17.09
C GLU A 3 -10.51 -11.56 -17.81
N ASN A 4 -10.64 -11.44 -19.13
CA ASN A 4 -9.98 -10.37 -19.88
C ASN A 4 -10.44 -8.97 -19.45
N LEU A 5 -11.75 -8.82 -19.16
CA LEU A 5 -12.28 -7.56 -18.67
C LEU A 5 -11.65 -7.16 -17.32
N TYR A 6 -11.54 -8.10 -16.37
CA TYR A 6 -10.92 -7.80 -15.06
C TYR A 6 -9.44 -7.45 -15.18
N ARG A 7 -8.70 -8.13 -16.06
CA ARG A 7 -7.30 -7.80 -16.35
C ARG A 7 -7.16 -6.38 -16.92
N GLU A 8 -7.99 -6.03 -17.91
CA GLU A 8 -7.99 -4.68 -18.49
C GLU A 8 -8.34 -3.61 -17.46
N LEU A 9 -9.33 -3.84 -16.61
CA LEU A 9 -9.72 -2.92 -15.54
C LEU A 9 -8.61 -2.75 -14.52
N LEU A 10 -7.97 -3.84 -14.07
CA LEU A 10 -6.84 -3.79 -13.15
C LEU A 10 -5.70 -2.95 -13.74
N LYS A 11 -5.34 -3.19 -15.01
CA LYS A 11 -4.30 -2.43 -15.69
C LYS A 11 -4.62 -0.94 -15.72
N LYS A 12 -5.81 -0.58 -16.19
CA LYS A 12 -6.26 0.83 -16.25
C LYS A 12 -6.25 1.49 -14.88
N TYR A 13 -6.68 0.76 -13.85
CA TYR A 13 -6.73 1.27 -12.49
C TYR A 13 -5.33 1.54 -11.95
N CYS A 14 -4.42 0.57 -12.07
CA CYS A 14 -3.04 0.73 -11.62
C CYS A 14 -2.29 1.81 -12.40
N ASP A 15 -2.46 1.90 -13.72
CA ASP A 15 -1.85 2.95 -14.54
C ASP A 15 -2.36 4.35 -14.12
N ALA A 16 -3.65 4.47 -13.82
CA ALA A 16 -4.22 5.72 -13.31
C ALA A 16 -3.64 6.10 -11.93
N LEU A 17 -3.52 5.15 -11.01
CA LEU A 17 -2.92 5.40 -9.70
C LEU A 17 -1.44 5.80 -9.80
N ILE A 18 -0.65 5.13 -10.67
CA ILE A 18 0.74 5.50 -10.93
C ILE A 18 0.86 6.93 -11.46
N SER A 19 -0.09 7.38 -12.30
CA SER A 19 -0.10 8.76 -12.80
C SER A 19 -0.36 9.81 -11.73
N LEU A 20 -0.91 9.41 -10.58
CA LEU A 20 -1.20 10.24 -9.42
C LEU A 20 -0.20 10.07 -8.29
N GLN A 21 0.73 9.13 -8.42
CA GLN A 21 1.74 8.86 -7.41
C GLN A 21 2.79 9.96 -7.40
N ASP A 22 3.09 10.49 -6.22
CA ASP A 22 4.14 11.48 -6.04
C ASP A 22 5.52 10.88 -6.32
N LYS A 23 6.28 11.56 -7.18
CA LYS A 23 7.62 11.15 -7.62
C LYS A 23 8.69 12.17 -7.24
N SER A 24 8.35 13.13 -6.38
CA SER A 24 9.29 14.10 -5.87
C SER A 24 10.37 13.45 -4.99
N ASP A 25 11.42 14.18 -4.70
CA ASP A 25 12.46 13.74 -3.75
C ASP A 25 12.07 14.03 -2.30
N ASP A 26 10.93 14.69 -2.06
CA ASP A 26 10.43 14.94 -0.72
C ASP A 26 9.88 13.65 -0.09
N LYS A 27 10.59 13.14 0.90
CA LYS A 27 10.25 11.90 1.60
C LYS A 27 8.88 11.93 2.28
N ALA A 28 8.36 13.12 2.60
CA ALA A 28 7.04 13.28 3.21
C ALA A 28 5.90 12.94 2.24
N PHE A 29 6.14 13.02 0.93
CA PHE A 29 5.12 12.82 -0.11
C PHE A 29 5.43 11.69 -1.07
N ARG A 30 6.73 11.41 -1.30
CA ARG A 30 7.19 10.41 -2.26
C ARG A 30 6.46 9.08 -2.08
N GLY A 31 5.91 8.57 -3.17
CA GLY A 31 5.17 7.30 -3.19
C GLY A 31 3.70 7.44 -2.82
N GLY A 32 3.28 8.52 -2.19
CA GLY A 32 1.89 8.79 -1.87
C GLY A 32 1.04 9.02 -3.11
N ILE A 33 -0.23 8.64 -3.07
CA ILE A 33 -1.15 8.78 -4.22
C ILE A 33 -2.09 9.96 -3.97
N TYR A 34 -2.00 10.96 -4.85
CA TYR A 34 -2.77 12.19 -4.74
C TYR A 34 -4.23 11.98 -5.13
N CYS A 35 -5.15 12.36 -4.25
CA CYS A 35 -6.58 12.37 -4.53
C CYS A 35 -6.98 13.71 -5.15
N ARG A 36 -7.41 13.69 -6.43
CA ARG A 36 -7.84 14.91 -7.14
C ARG A 36 -9.08 15.56 -6.54
N ALA A 37 -9.99 14.77 -5.96
CA ALA A 37 -11.21 15.27 -5.38
C ALA A 37 -10.96 16.02 -4.06
N CYS A 38 -10.15 15.43 -3.18
CA CYS A 38 -9.84 16.00 -1.86
C CYS A 38 -8.61 16.91 -1.89
N LYS A 39 -7.86 16.92 -3.00
CA LYS A 39 -6.60 17.67 -3.18
C LYS A 39 -5.55 17.35 -2.10
N ASN A 40 -5.51 16.11 -1.66
CA ASN A 40 -4.63 15.62 -0.59
C ASN A 40 -4.17 14.18 -0.87
N ILE A 41 -3.14 13.72 -0.15
CA ILE A 41 -2.72 12.31 -0.07
C ILE A 41 -3.32 11.74 1.21
N HIS A 42 -4.17 10.73 1.08
CA HIS A 42 -4.82 10.09 2.21
C HIS A 42 -4.02 8.91 2.74
N GLY A 43 -4.15 8.64 4.05
CA GLY A 43 -3.55 7.50 4.72
C GLY A 43 -4.04 6.12 4.24
N ARG A 44 -5.11 6.10 3.44
CA ARG A 44 -5.58 4.88 2.77
C ARG A 44 -4.84 4.56 1.46
N CYS A 45 -4.03 5.49 0.93
CA CYS A 45 -3.33 5.23 -0.32
C CYS A 45 -2.31 4.07 -0.24
N PRO A 46 -1.65 3.76 0.89
CA PRO A 46 -0.78 2.60 0.99
C PRO A 46 -1.48 1.26 0.75
N ASP A 47 -2.82 1.18 0.89
CA ASP A 47 -3.58 -0.04 0.60
C ASP A 47 -3.48 -0.44 -0.89
N ALA A 48 -3.12 0.50 -1.77
CA ALA A 48 -2.88 0.23 -3.20
C ALA A 48 -1.71 -0.72 -3.46
N VAL A 49 -0.85 -0.97 -2.47
CA VAL A 49 0.29 -1.90 -2.57
C VAL A 49 -0.16 -3.26 -3.11
N TYR A 50 -1.26 -3.80 -2.61
CA TYR A 50 -1.78 -5.09 -3.07
C TYR A 50 -2.17 -5.09 -4.55
N GLY A 51 -2.89 -4.07 -4.99
CA GLY A 51 -3.27 -3.93 -6.40
C GLY A 51 -2.06 -3.86 -7.33
N PHE A 52 -1.02 -3.12 -6.93
CA PHE A 52 0.22 -3.03 -7.69
C PHE A 52 1.01 -4.35 -7.73
N ILE A 53 1.10 -5.08 -6.62
CA ILE A 53 1.74 -6.41 -6.59
C ILE A 53 1.01 -7.39 -7.50
N VAL A 54 -0.31 -7.42 -7.47
CA VAL A 54 -1.11 -8.27 -8.35
C VAL A 54 -0.91 -7.88 -9.81
N ALA A 55 -0.86 -6.58 -10.14
CA ALA A 55 -0.59 -6.10 -11.48
C ALA A 55 0.83 -6.48 -11.94
N ALA A 56 1.84 -6.35 -11.08
CA ALA A 56 3.22 -6.77 -11.37
C ALA A 56 3.29 -8.26 -11.70
N LYS A 57 2.63 -9.10 -10.90
CA LYS A 57 2.58 -10.56 -11.14
C LYS A 57 1.87 -10.92 -12.45
N ILE A 58 0.76 -10.26 -12.76
CA ILE A 58 -0.07 -10.58 -13.93
C ILE A 58 0.54 -10.08 -15.24
N PHE A 59 1.13 -8.88 -15.22
CA PHE A 59 1.60 -8.20 -16.43
C PHE A 59 3.12 -8.28 -16.62
N GLY A 60 3.89 -8.58 -15.58
CA GLY A 60 5.35 -8.64 -15.64
C GLY A 60 6.01 -7.28 -15.89
N GLU A 61 5.30 -6.17 -15.68
CA GLU A 61 5.82 -4.83 -15.91
C GLU A 61 6.42 -4.26 -14.61
N GLU A 62 7.71 -3.92 -14.64
CA GLU A 62 8.48 -3.42 -13.48
C GLU A 62 7.87 -2.17 -12.84
N LYS A 63 7.19 -1.33 -13.63
CA LYS A 63 6.55 -0.11 -13.11
C LYS A 63 5.56 -0.38 -11.99
N TYR A 64 4.86 -1.53 -12.00
CA TYR A 64 3.91 -1.88 -10.94
C TYR A 64 4.62 -2.31 -9.67
N LEU A 65 5.71 -3.07 -9.79
CA LEU A 65 6.52 -3.46 -8.64
C LEU A 65 7.17 -2.24 -7.98
N GLN A 66 7.69 -1.30 -8.80
CA GLN A 66 8.25 -0.06 -8.28
C GLN A 66 7.17 0.80 -7.60
N ALA A 67 5.97 0.93 -8.21
CA ALA A 67 4.86 1.66 -7.61
C ALA A 67 4.41 1.03 -6.28
N ALA A 68 4.44 -0.30 -6.17
CA ALA A 68 4.15 -1.00 -4.91
C ALA A 68 5.18 -0.66 -3.83
N LYS A 69 6.47 -0.69 -4.16
CA LYS A 69 7.56 -0.34 -3.24
C LYS A 69 7.46 1.12 -2.79
N ASP A 70 7.19 2.03 -3.71
CA ASP A 70 7.08 3.47 -3.41
C ASP A 70 5.87 3.77 -2.49
N VAL A 71 4.69 3.22 -2.77
CA VAL A 71 3.51 3.44 -1.93
C VAL A 71 3.62 2.75 -0.57
N PHE A 72 4.30 1.60 -0.51
CA PHE A 72 4.63 0.96 0.75
C PHE A 72 5.59 1.82 1.58
N ALA A 73 6.64 2.37 0.96
CA ALA A 73 7.58 3.27 1.63
C ALA A 73 6.88 4.53 2.17
N TYR A 74 5.95 5.12 1.38
CA TYR A 74 5.13 6.24 1.86
C TYR A 74 4.36 5.91 3.14
N GLY A 75 3.91 4.67 3.30
CA GLY A 75 3.21 4.20 4.50
C GLY A 75 4.01 4.35 5.80
N GLU A 76 5.35 4.45 5.75
CA GLU A 76 6.18 4.73 6.94
C GLU A 76 5.87 6.10 7.55
N ASN A 77 5.45 7.08 6.76
CA ASN A 77 5.06 8.40 7.25
C ASN A 77 3.78 8.39 8.09
N LEU A 78 3.02 7.31 8.03
CA LEU A 78 1.72 7.13 8.69
C LEU A 78 1.80 6.10 9.82
N LEU A 79 2.86 5.30 9.85
CA LEU A 79 3.08 4.26 10.85
C LEU A 79 3.58 4.91 12.16
N CYS A 80 2.90 4.59 13.24
CA CYS A 80 3.30 5.01 14.58
C CYS A 80 4.27 4.02 15.21
N ASP A 81 5.00 4.45 16.24
CA ASP A 81 5.97 3.61 16.93
C ASP A 81 5.35 2.34 17.53
N ASP A 82 4.09 2.41 17.95
CA ASP A 82 3.32 1.29 18.50
C ASP A 82 2.73 0.35 17.43
N GLY A 83 2.90 0.63 16.16
CA GLY A 83 2.44 -0.22 15.04
C GLY A 83 1.09 0.17 14.44
N GLY A 84 0.33 1.06 15.03
CA GLY A 84 -0.90 1.58 14.42
C GLY A 84 -0.62 2.60 13.32
N MET A 85 -1.57 2.83 12.45
CA MET A 85 -1.44 3.78 11.33
C MET A 85 -2.50 4.87 11.40
N TYR A 86 -2.11 6.10 11.09
CA TYR A 86 -3.04 7.21 10.91
C TYR A 86 -3.67 7.19 9.50
N ASN A 87 -4.95 7.56 9.43
CA ASN A 87 -5.60 7.82 8.15
C ASN A 87 -5.12 9.15 7.52
N ASP A 88 -4.89 10.14 8.35
CA ASP A 88 -4.27 11.42 8.02
C ASP A 88 -3.77 12.10 9.30
N ALA A 89 -2.97 13.16 9.13
CA ALA A 89 -2.40 13.89 10.28
C ALA A 89 -3.43 14.69 11.10
N GLN A 90 -4.68 14.78 10.64
CA GLN A 90 -5.72 15.58 11.28
C GLN A 90 -6.69 14.74 12.11
N THR A 91 -6.66 13.42 11.95
CA THR A 91 -7.54 12.50 12.69
C THR A 91 -6.76 11.61 13.62
N THR A 92 -7.34 11.33 14.79
CA THR A 92 -6.81 10.33 15.73
C THR A 92 -7.24 8.92 15.40
N TRP A 93 -8.05 8.75 14.34
CA TRP A 93 -8.59 7.46 13.95
C TRP A 93 -7.50 6.58 13.33
N ARG A 94 -7.28 5.42 13.95
CA ARG A 94 -6.16 4.52 13.61
C ARG A 94 -6.62 3.15 13.09
N TYR A 95 -7.90 2.87 12.98
CA TYR A 95 -8.39 1.58 12.48
C TYR A 95 -8.16 1.37 10.98
N THR A 96 -7.62 2.37 10.26
CA THR A 96 -7.04 2.18 8.94
C THR A 96 -5.94 1.11 8.94
N THR A 97 -5.32 0.85 10.10
CA THR A 97 -4.34 -0.22 10.34
C THR A 97 -4.84 -1.58 9.84
N THR A 98 -6.12 -1.92 10.11
CA THR A 98 -6.74 -3.18 9.66
C THR A 98 -6.68 -3.35 8.15
N PHE A 99 -7.00 -2.29 7.41
CA PHE A 99 -7.04 -2.33 5.95
C PHE A 99 -5.63 -2.45 5.37
N HIS A 100 -4.71 -1.65 5.89
CA HIS A 100 -3.32 -1.70 5.42
C HIS A 100 -2.64 -3.01 5.77
N GLN A 101 -2.88 -3.56 6.97
CA GLN A 101 -2.39 -4.89 7.34
C GLN A 101 -2.88 -5.95 6.35
N THR A 102 -4.17 -5.95 6.04
CA THR A 102 -4.74 -6.88 5.05
C THR A 102 -4.05 -6.73 3.69
N ALA A 103 -3.86 -5.49 3.22
CA ALA A 103 -3.20 -5.23 1.95
C ALA A 103 -1.75 -5.73 1.94
N VAL A 104 -1.00 -5.54 3.02
CA VAL A 104 0.40 -6.01 3.13
C VAL A 104 0.47 -7.55 3.16
N ILE A 105 -0.38 -8.21 3.95
CA ILE A 105 -0.41 -9.69 4.02
C ILE A 105 -0.79 -10.28 2.65
N GLU A 106 -1.80 -9.77 2.00
CA GLU A 106 -2.20 -10.24 0.67
C GLU A 106 -1.14 -9.94 -0.39
N SER A 107 -0.38 -8.86 -0.23
CA SER A 107 0.79 -8.56 -1.09
C SER A 107 1.90 -9.59 -0.94
N LEU A 108 2.21 -10.01 0.29
CA LEU A 108 3.19 -11.07 0.56
C LEU A 108 2.76 -12.39 -0.08
N ARG A 109 1.48 -12.77 0.08
CA ARG A 109 0.93 -14.00 -0.51
C ARG A 109 0.96 -13.98 -2.03
N ALA A 110 0.54 -12.87 -2.65
CA ALA A 110 0.49 -12.73 -4.10
C ALA A 110 1.88 -12.59 -4.72
N GLY A 111 2.79 -11.90 -4.02
CA GLY A 111 4.10 -11.47 -4.52
C GLY A 111 5.27 -12.37 -4.16
N VAL A 112 5.04 -13.53 -3.52
CA VAL A 112 6.12 -14.40 -2.99
C VAL A 112 7.21 -14.73 -4.02
N GLU A 113 6.86 -14.84 -5.30
CA GLU A 113 7.77 -15.20 -6.39
C GLU A 113 8.48 -13.99 -7.03
N ILE A 114 7.96 -12.78 -6.84
CA ILE A 114 8.44 -11.56 -7.51
C ILE A 114 9.07 -10.54 -6.56
N LEU A 115 8.84 -10.67 -5.25
CA LEU A 115 9.45 -9.80 -4.24
C LEU A 115 10.84 -10.30 -3.89
N ASP A 116 11.81 -9.38 -3.81
CA ASP A 116 13.11 -9.66 -3.22
C ASP A 116 13.02 -9.85 -1.70
N GLU A 117 14.02 -10.51 -1.10
CA GLU A 117 14.03 -10.85 0.33
C GLU A 117 13.98 -9.61 1.25
N ALA A 118 14.61 -8.50 0.84
CA ALA A 118 14.58 -7.26 1.63
C ALA A 118 13.16 -6.68 1.67
N THR A 119 12.46 -6.69 0.54
CA THR A 119 11.07 -6.23 0.44
C THR A 119 10.13 -7.14 1.23
N LYS A 120 10.30 -8.48 1.14
CA LYS A 120 9.51 -9.43 1.94
C LYS A 120 9.69 -9.17 3.43
N SER A 121 10.94 -9.06 3.88
CA SER A 121 11.26 -8.81 5.29
C SER A 121 10.64 -7.48 5.79
N ALA A 122 10.68 -6.43 4.98
CA ALA A 122 10.06 -5.16 5.33
C ALA A 122 8.53 -5.28 5.47
N PHE A 123 7.87 -5.98 4.54
CA PHE A 123 6.42 -6.23 4.60
C PHE A 123 6.04 -7.08 5.82
N GLU A 124 6.79 -8.15 6.10
CA GLU A 124 6.58 -9.01 7.27
C GLU A 124 6.73 -8.25 8.58
N ASN A 125 7.76 -7.41 8.69
CA ASN A 125 8.00 -6.60 9.87
C ASN A 125 6.86 -5.60 10.12
N ARG A 126 6.39 -4.92 9.06
CA ARG A 126 5.25 -4.01 9.19
C ARG A 126 3.96 -4.77 9.55
N ALA A 127 3.68 -5.88 8.86
CA ALA A 127 2.50 -6.71 9.15
C ALA A 127 2.47 -7.18 10.60
N ARG A 128 3.63 -7.59 11.15
CA ARG A 128 3.74 -8.01 12.55
C ARG A 128 3.44 -6.87 13.52
N LYS A 129 4.07 -5.70 13.36
CA LYS A 129 3.80 -4.54 14.20
C LYS A 129 2.33 -4.13 14.20
N MET A 130 1.71 -4.12 13.01
CA MET A 130 0.29 -3.81 12.89
C MET A 130 -0.59 -4.87 13.54
N ALA A 131 -0.22 -6.17 13.46
CA ALA A 131 -0.95 -7.24 14.12
C ALA A 131 -0.88 -7.12 15.66
N GLU A 132 0.28 -6.80 16.20
CA GLU A 132 0.47 -6.55 17.63
C GLU A 132 -0.43 -5.40 18.09
N TRP A 133 -0.41 -4.28 17.39
CA TRP A 133 -1.29 -3.15 17.68
C TRP A 133 -2.77 -3.49 17.61
N LEU A 134 -3.20 -4.22 16.57
CA LEU A 134 -4.59 -4.64 16.42
C LEU A 134 -5.01 -5.58 17.55
N TYR A 135 -4.15 -6.51 17.94
CA TYR A 135 -4.43 -7.42 19.05
C TYR A 135 -4.65 -6.66 20.37
N GLU A 136 -3.89 -5.59 20.60
CA GLU A 136 -4.00 -4.78 21.83
C GLU A 136 -5.19 -3.81 21.81
N ASN A 137 -5.72 -3.44 20.63
CA ASN A 137 -6.69 -2.35 20.50
C ASN A 137 -8.05 -2.75 19.88
N LEU A 138 -8.25 -4.02 19.56
CA LEU A 138 -9.52 -4.47 18.96
C LEU A 138 -10.59 -4.93 19.98
N ASP A 139 -10.25 -5.02 21.25
CA ASP A 139 -11.18 -5.43 22.32
C ASP A 139 -11.95 -4.25 22.95
N GLU A 140 -11.82 -3.05 22.39
CA GLU A 140 -12.60 -1.88 22.75
C GLU A 140 -13.66 -1.54 21.66
#